data_b92302a11bd70650cff01b00467fa37f
#
_entry.id   b92302a11bd70650cff01b00467fa37f
#
_cell.length_a   1.000
_cell.length_b   1.000
_cell.length_c   1.000
_cell.angle_alpha   90.00
_cell.angle_beta   90.00
_cell.angle_gamma   90.00
#
_symmetry.space_group_name_H-M   'P 1'
#
loop_
_entity.id
_entity.type
_entity.pdbx_description
1 polymer ?
#
loop_
_entity_poly.entity_id
_entity_poly.type
_entity_poly.pdbx_seq_one_letter_code
_entity_poly.pdbx_strand_id
1 'polypeptide(L)'
;MTVFYVLYYYFYRRQSGDMEKNKMLIIYALALVRIILVLMPMNNWGTAEGNYMFGIYRNIPFAIMGALLIYWSYQERVKEGLANMWILILLSFLFYIPVVLWSDTYPIVGVLMMPKTVAYLLIVVFGYKYYICTFERINLLGLAFTNLIMGLLAGVFYREFSKFYLYYEPTHLGKIHGHVLTLGFIGMLLLYLLTGNMSNEQLQKLKRPIYVMESGLVFTVVNMFVLGVHEIVSLIVEALDMNRNTINMSVLNGMSGLGHILLSVGLIWTLVKVFNIEKLIETK
;
A
#
# COMPACT_ATOMS: atom_id res chain seq x y z
N MET A 1 -6.38 -6.20 5.62
CA MET A 1 -7.38 -5.39 6.36
C MET A 1 -6.98 -5.13 7.81
N THR A 2 -6.71 -6.14 8.65
CA THR A 2 -6.33 -5.95 10.07
C THR A 2 -5.16 -4.98 10.22
N VAL A 3 -4.07 -5.21 9.50
CA VAL A 3 -2.88 -4.34 9.51
C VAL A 3 -3.23 -2.90 9.10
N PHE A 4 -4.12 -2.71 8.13
CA PHE A 4 -4.58 -1.39 7.70
C PHE A 4 -5.21 -0.60 8.86
N TYR A 5 -6.09 -1.23 9.66
CA TYR A 5 -6.72 -0.54 10.79
C TYR A 5 -5.78 -0.37 11.99
N VAL A 6 -4.79 -1.24 12.16
CA VAL A 6 -3.69 -1.01 13.10
C VAL A 6 -2.88 0.23 12.68
N LEU A 7 -2.53 0.35 11.39
CA LEU A 7 -1.86 1.55 10.86
C LEU A 7 -2.73 2.81 10.99
N TYR A 8 -4.04 2.69 10.73
CA TYR A 8 -4.98 3.79 10.97
C TYR A 8 -5.00 4.21 12.45
N TYR A 9 -4.94 3.27 13.40
CA TYR A 9 -4.86 3.59 14.82
C TYR A 9 -3.60 4.41 15.16
N TYR A 10 -2.46 4.12 14.53
CA TYR A 10 -1.26 4.96 14.69
C TYR A 10 -1.46 6.36 14.14
N PHE A 11 -2.11 6.49 13.00
CA PHE A 11 -2.49 7.79 12.45
C PHE A 11 -3.42 8.55 13.41
N TYR A 12 -4.48 7.90 13.91
CA TYR A 12 -5.39 8.43 14.91
C TYR A 12 -4.62 8.93 16.16
N ARG A 13 -3.77 8.09 16.71
CA ARG A 13 -2.97 8.40 17.90
C ARG A 13 -2.08 9.63 17.69
N ARG A 14 -1.47 9.76 16.52
CA ARG A 14 -0.65 10.92 16.17
C ARG A 14 -1.47 12.20 16.06
N GLN A 15 -2.63 12.15 15.41
CA GLN A 15 -3.48 13.33 15.21
C GLN A 15 -4.23 13.73 16.47
N SER A 16 -4.68 12.76 17.26
CA SER A 16 -5.39 13.02 18.52
C SER A 16 -4.48 13.42 19.67
N GLY A 17 -3.19 13.07 19.61
CA GLY A 17 -2.27 13.21 20.77
C GLY A 17 -2.59 12.23 21.89
N ASP A 18 -3.50 11.27 21.67
CA ASP A 18 -3.92 10.29 22.65
C ASP A 18 -2.85 9.20 22.81
N MET A 19 -2.26 9.12 24.00
CA MET A 19 -1.17 8.19 24.32
C MET A 19 -1.63 7.06 25.26
N GLU A 20 -2.93 6.82 25.41
CA GLU A 20 -3.45 5.79 26.31
C GLU A 20 -2.97 4.39 25.90
N LYS A 21 -2.25 3.73 26.81
CA LYS A 21 -1.72 2.37 26.61
C LYS A 21 -2.83 1.34 26.49
N ASN A 22 -3.96 1.56 27.19
CA ASN A 22 -5.09 0.62 27.17
C ASN A 22 -5.74 0.52 25.78
N LYS A 23 -5.94 1.64 25.10
CA LYS A 23 -6.47 1.64 23.72
C LYS A 23 -5.54 0.90 22.77
N MET A 24 -4.24 1.10 22.90
CA MET A 24 -3.23 0.39 22.11
C MET A 24 -3.28 -1.12 22.36
N LEU A 25 -3.34 -1.53 23.63
CA LEU A 25 -3.41 -2.95 23.99
C LEU A 25 -4.67 -3.62 23.45
N ILE A 26 -5.83 -2.95 23.51
CA ILE A 26 -7.09 -3.45 22.96
C ILE A 26 -6.98 -3.67 21.44
N ILE A 27 -6.45 -2.69 20.70
CA ILE A 27 -6.28 -2.81 19.23
C ILE A 27 -5.35 -3.98 18.88
N TYR A 28 -4.23 -4.14 19.59
CA TYR A 28 -3.31 -5.24 19.34
C TYR A 28 -3.91 -6.60 19.72
N ALA A 29 -4.62 -6.69 20.84
CA ALA A 29 -5.28 -7.91 21.24
C ALA A 29 -6.33 -8.34 20.21
N LEU A 30 -7.18 -7.44 19.75
CA LEU A 30 -8.18 -7.70 18.70
C LEU A 30 -7.53 -8.09 17.36
N ALA A 31 -6.45 -7.42 16.99
CA ALA A 31 -5.70 -7.74 15.78
C ALA A 31 -5.07 -9.15 15.88
N LEU A 32 -4.46 -9.48 17.01
CA LEU A 32 -3.84 -10.78 17.26
C LEU A 32 -4.89 -11.90 17.23
N VAL A 33 -6.00 -11.74 17.96
CA VAL A 33 -7.11 -12.70 17.97
C VAL A 33 -7.62 -12.93 16.55
N ARG A 34 -7.81 -11.88 15.78
CA ARG A 34 -8.24 -12.02 14.38
C ARG A 34 -7.22 -12.78 13.53
N ILE A 35 -5.92 -12.48 13.66
CA ILE A 35 -4.87 -13.18 12.91
C ILE A 35 -4.88 -14.66 13.25
N ILE A 36 -4.98 -15.00 14.53
CA ILE A 36 -5.07 -16.40 14.98
C ILE A 36 -6.30 -17.10 14.36
N LEU A 37 -7.47 -16.45 14.39
CA LEU A 37 -8.70 -17.01 13.80
C LEU A 37 -8.57 -17.19 12.28
N VAL A 38 -7.88 -16.28 11.58
CA VAL A 38 -7.63 -16.41 10.13
C VAL A 38 -6.67 -17.55 9.80
N LEU A 39 -5.71 -17.84 10.67
CA LEU A 39 -4.74 -18.92 10.48
C LEU A 39 -5.29 -20.32 10.84
N MET A 40 -6.45 -20.40 11.48
CA MET A 40 -7.03 -21.69 11.87
C MET A 40 -7.42 -22.54 10.64
N PRO A 41 -7.13 -23.87 10.67
CA PRO A 41 -7.48 -24.79 9.57
C PRO A 41 -8.98 -24.86 9.27
N MET A 42 -9.82 -24.58 10.28
CA MET A 42 -11.29 -24.56 10.17
C MET A 42 -11.83 -23.54 9.17
N ASN A 43 -11.00 -22.63 8.66
CA ASN A 43 -11.37 -21.71 7.57
C ASN A 43 -11.54 -22.44 6.22
N ASN A 44 -11.03 -23.66 6.07
CA ASN A 44 -11.07 -24.44 4.83
C ASN A 44 -10.49 -23.68 3.63
N TRP A 45 -9.37 -22.96 3.83
CA TRP A 45 -8.69 -22.25 2.76
C TRP A 45 -8.27 -23.20 1.64
N GLY A 46 -8.67 -22.90 0.41
CA GLY A 46 -8.33 -23.72 -0.76
C GLY A 46 -9.33 -24.83 -1.08
N THR A 47 -10.43 -24.96 -0.34
CA THR A 47 -11.56 -25.83 -0.70
C THR A 47 -12.67 -25.02 -1.38
N ALA A 48 -13.51 -25.68 -2.19
CA ALA A 48 -14.65 -25.06 -2.84
C ALA A 48 -15.72 -24.59 -1.85
N GLU A 49 -15.78 -25.24 -0.68
CA GLU A 49 -16.75 -24.93 0.38
C GLU A 49 -16.01 -24.30 1.58
N GLY A 50 -16.07 -22.98 1.68
CA GLY A 50 -15.61 -22.24 2.86
C GLY A 50 -16.53 -22.47 4.07
N ASN A 51 -15.98 -22.40 5.29
CA ASN A 51 -16.80 -22.47 6.50
C ASN A 51 -17.46 -21.12 6.80
N TYR A 52 -18.75 -20.98 6.47
CA TYR A 52 -19.55 -19.77 6.67
C TYR A 52 -19.50 -19.24 8.11
N MET A 53 -19.75 -20.12 9.09
CA MET A 53 -19.76 -19.73 10.51
C MET A 53 -18.40 -19.22 10.97
N PHE A 54 -17.34 -19.89 10.53
CA PHE A 54 -15.99 -19.46 10.86
C PHE A 54 -15.63 -18.14 10.14
N GLY A 55 -16.20 -17.92 8.96
CA GLY A 55 -16.16 -16.63 8.24
C GLY A 55 -16.71 -15.49 9.09
N ILE A 56 -17.79 -15.71 9.83
CA ILE A 56 -18.37 -14.72 10.76
C ILE A 56 -17.47 -14.55 11.98
N TYR A 57 -17.09 -15.65 12.66
CA TYR A 57 -16.30 -15.59 13.90
C TYR A 57 -14.98 -14.80 13.73
N ARG A 58 -14.24 -15.04 12.65
CA ARG A 58 -12.99 -14.31 12.37
C ARG A 58 -13.20 -12.82 12.12
N ASN A 59 -14.42 -12.39 11.76
CA ASN A 59 -14.74 -11.00 11.50
C ASN A 59 -15.29 -10.25 12.72
N ILE A 60 -15.68 -10.94 13.81
CA ILE A 60 -16.15 -10.30 15.06
C ILE A 60 -15.06 -9.39 15.66
N PRO A 61 -13.82 -9.85 15.91
CA PRO A 61 -12.77 -8.96 16.45
C PRO A 61 -12.49 -7.76 15.55
N PHE A 62 -12.64 -7.94 14.24
CA PHE A 62 -12.46 -6.88 13.27
C PHE A 62 -13.58 -5.84 13.30
N ALA A 63 -14.83 -6.27 13.46
CA ALA A 63 -15.96 -5.38 13.61
C ALA A 63 -15.87 -4.56 14.91
N ILE A 64 -15.46 -5.21 16.02
CA ILE A 64 -15.22 -4.52 17.31
C ILE A 64 -14.11 -3.48 17.14
N MET A 65 -12.98 -3.84 16.53
CA MET A 65 -11.89 -2.92 16.26
C MET A 65 -12.36 -1.72 15.42
N GLY A 66 -13.15 -1.96 14.38
CA GLY A 66 -13.72 -0.91 13.55
C GLY A 66 -14.67 0.00 14.32
N ALA A 67 -15.56 -0.55 15.14
CA ALA A 67 -16.48 0.23 15.97
C ALA A 67 -15.75 1.14 16.96
N LEU A 68 -14.69 0.63 17.61
CA LEU A 68 -13.85 1.42 18.52
C LEU A 68 -13.14 2.56 17.76
N LEU A 69 -12.58 2.29 16.58
CA LEU A 69 -11.91 3.31 15.77
C LEU A 69 -12.88 4.37 15.26
N ILE A 70 -14.10 4.00 14.87
CA ILE A 70 -15.17 4.94 14.50
C ILE A 70 -15.50 5.83 15.70
N TYR A 71 -15.72 5.24 16.87
CA TYR A 71 -16.10 5.95 18.09
C TYR A 71 -15.02 6.95 18.52
N TRP A 72 -13.76 6.51 18.60
CA TRP A 72 -12.65 7.40 18.99
C TRP A 72 -12.39 8.49 17.95
N SER A 73 -12.46 8.17 16.67
CA SER A 73 -12.30 9.17 15.61
C SER A 73 -13.45 10.19 15.61
N TYR A 74 -14.67 9.77 15.97
CA TYR A 74 -15.80 10.66 16.13
C TYR A 74 -15.64 11.61 17.33
N GLN A 75 -15.13 11.11 18.45
CA GLN A 75 -14.84 11.96 19.63
C GLN A 75 -13.84 13.07 19.29
N GLU A 76 -12.82 12.74 18.51
CA GLU A 76 -11.74 13.66 18.14
C GLU A 76 -11.95 14.34 16.77
N ARG A 77 -13.18 14.32 16.24
CA ARG A 77 -13.52 14.84 14.90
C ARG A 77 -13.22 16.33 14.68
N VAL A 78 -13.07 17.10 15.75
CA VAL A 78 -12.73 18.54 15.70
C VAL A 78 -11.24 18.73 15.36
N LYS A 79 -10.40 17.73 15.65
CA LYS A 79 -8.97 17.79 15.37
C LYS A 79 -8.69 17.67 13.87
N GLU A 80 -7.72 18.42 13.42
CA GLU A 80 -7.29 18.43 12.03
C GLU A 80 -6.85 17.02 11.59
N GLY A 81 -7.34 16.59 10.44
CA GLY A 81 -7.06 15.25 9.90
C GLY A 81 -8.03 14.16 10.36
N LEU A 82 -8.82 14.35 11.41
CA LEU A 82 -9.79 13.35 11.89
C LEU A 82 -11.24 13.68 11.54
N ALA A 83 -11.54 14.88 11.05
CA ALA A 83 -12.89 15.40 10.84
C ALA A 83 -13.82 14.43 10.06
N ASN A 84 -13.34 13.84 8.97
CA ASN A 84 -14.13 12.96 8.09
C ASN A 84 -13.73 11.49 8.17
N MET A 85 -12.71 11.15 8.97
CA MET A 85 -12.18 9.78 9.00
C MET A 85 -13.18 8.78 9.55
N TRP A 86 -13.94 9.15 10.59
CA TRP A 86 -14.96 8.28 11.17
C TRP A 86 -16.04 7.89 10.17
N ILE A 87 -16.45 8.82 9.27
CA ILE A 87 -17.43 8.55 8.21
C ILE A 87 -16.86 7.54 7.20
N LEU A 88 -15.62 7.71 6.77
CA LEU A 88 -14.97 6.82 5.81
C LEU A 88 -14.81 5.40 6.37
N ILE A 89 -14.46 5.29 7.66
CA ILE A 89 -14.37 3.97 8.32
C ILE A 89 -15.77 3.37 8.44
N LEU A 90 -16.77 4.16 8.85
CA LEU A 90 -18.15 3.71 8.93
C LEU A 90 -18.66 3.20 7.58
N LEU A 91 -18.45 3.95 6.49
CA LEU A 91 -18.81 3.53 5.14
C LEU A 91 -18.10 2.24 4.73
N SER A 92 -16.82 2.10 5.05
CA SER A 92 -16.07 0.86 4.78
C SER A 92 -16.70 -0.35 5.46
N PHE A 93 -17.13 -0.23 6.73
CA PHE A 93 -17.80 -1.30 7.46
C PHE A 93 -19.23 -1.53 6.98
N LEU A 94 -19.96 -0.45 6.66
CA LEU A 94 -21.31 -0.52 6.11
C LEU A 94 -21.37 -1.36 4.82
N PHE A 95 -20.39 -1.20 3.94
CA PHE A 95 -20.28 -2.02 2.73
C PHE A 95 -19.72 -3.42 2.99
N TYR A 96 -18.89 -3.58 4.03
CA TYR A 96 -18.25 -4.86 4.32
C TYR A 96 -19.17 -5.87 5.02
N ILE A 97 -19.93 -5.43 6.01
CA ILE A 97 -20.78 -6.31 6.83
C ILE A 97 -21.78 -7.10 5.98
N PRO A 98 -22.52 -6.47 5.03
CA PRO A 98 -23.42 -7.20 4.14
C PRO A 98 -22.72 -8.28 3.31
N VAL A 99 -21.50 -8.00 2.85
CA VAL A 99 -20.72 -8.99 2.08
C VAL A 99 -20.39 -10.20 2.92
N VAL A 100 -19.97 -9.99 4.18
CA VAL A 100 -19.63 -11.10 5.09
C VAL A 100 -20.84 -11.95 5.43
N LEU A 101 -22.03 -11.33 5.52
CA LEU A 101 -23.25 -12.01 5.96
C LEU A 101 -24.03 -12.67 4.82
N TRP A 102 -24.01 -12.11 3.61
CA TRP A 102 -24.94 -12.48 2.55
C TRP A 102 -24.30 -12.83 1.21
N SER A 103 -22.98 -12.71 1.03
CA SER A 103 -22.36 -13.01 -0.27
C SER A 103 -22.53 -14.45 -0.71
N ASP A 104 -22.62 -15.40 0.24
CA ASP A 104 -22.83 -16.82 -0.06
C ASP A 104 -24.26 -17.10 -0.53
N THR A 105 -25.24 -16.35 -0.01
CA THR A 105 -26.67 -16.48 -0.39
C THR A 105 -27.00 -15.65 -1.64
N TYR A 106 -26.43 -14.44 -1.72
CA TYR A 106 -26.67 -13.48 -2.79
C TYR A 106 -25.34 -12.97 -3.37
N PRO A 107 -24.76 -13.63 -4.39
CA PRO A 107 -23.46 -13.27 -4.94
C PRO A 107 -23.33 -11.81 -5.40
N ILE A 108 -24.45 -11.18 -5.81
CA ILE A 108 -24.47 -9.77 -6.21
C ILE A 108 -24.04 -8.81 -5.08
N VAL A 109 -24.21 -9.21 -3.82
CA VAL A 109 -23.77 -8.43 -2.65
C VAL A 109 -22.24 -8.26 -2.65
N GLY A 110 -21.52 -9.16 -3.29
CA GLY A 110 -20.06 -9.05 -3.49
C GLY A 110 -19.61 -7.78 -4.20
N VAL A 111 -20.48 -7.16 -5.03
CA VAL A 111 -20.21 -5.88 -5.70
C VAL A 111 -19.96 -4.75 -4.69
N LEU A 112 -20.49 -4.83 -3.46
CA LEU A 112 -20.22 -3.87 -2.38
C LEU A 112 -18.75 -3.81 -1.94
N MET A 113 -17.92 -4.77 -2.35
CA MET A 113 -16.47 -4.69 -2.15
C MET A 113 -15.84 -3.54 -2.94
N MET A 114 -16.43 -3.09 -4.06
CA MET A 114 -15.93 -1.95 -4.83
C MET A 114 -16.04 -0.63 -4.05
N PRO A 115 -17.24 -0.18 -3.61
CA PRO A 115 -17.35 1.05 -2.82
C PRO A 115 -16.61 0.98 -1.48
N LYS A 116 -16.48 -0.20 -0.86
CA LYS A 116 -15.62 -0.42 0.29
C LYS A 116 -14.15 -0.09 -0.05
N THR A 117 -13.65 -0.55 -1.21
CA THR A 117 -12.27 -0.28 -1.65
C THR A 117 -12.05 1.21 -1.90
N VAL A 118 -13.05 1.90 -2.45
CA VAL A 118 -13.02 3.37 -2.60
C VAL A 118 -12.92 4.04 -1.22
N ALA A 119 -13.69 3.60 -0.23
CA ALA A 119 -13.60 4.14 1.14
C ALA A 119 -12.20 3.95 1.74
N TYR A 120 -11.56 2.80 1.54
CA TYR A 120 -10.17 2.58 1.95
C TYR A 120 -9.18 3.51 1.26
N LEU A 121 -9.31 3.67 -0.07
CA LEU A 121 -8.48 4.59 -0.83
C LEU A 121 -8.62 6.02 -0.29
N LEU A 122 -9.82 6.46 0.00
CA LEU A 122 -10.07 7.78 0.57
C LEU A 122 -9.44 7.93 1.96
N ILE A 123 -9.52 6.92 2.84
CA ILE A 123 -8.84 6.93 4.15
C ILE A 123 -7.33 7.10 3.95
N VAL A 124 -6.73 6.37 2.99
CA VAL A 124 -5.30 6.50 2.68
C VAL A 124 -4.97 7.90 2.16
N VAL A 125 -5.73 8.41 1.20
CA VAL A 125 -5.47 9.73 0.59
C VAL A 125 -5.61 10.85 1.63
N PHE A 126 -6.67 10.83 2.43
CA PHE A 126 -6.87 11.83 3.50
C PHE A 126 -5.80 11.68 4.59
N GLY A 127 -5.51 10.45 5.03
CA GLY A 127 -4.45 10.18 6.01
C GLY A 127 -3.08 10.65 5.50
N TYR A 128 -2.77 10.35 4.24
CA TYR A 128 -1.54 10.78 3.59
C TYR A 128 -1.41 12.31 3.55
N LYS A 129 -2.49 13.02 3.20
CA LYS A 129 -2.50 14.49 3.18
C LYS A 129 -2.08 15.09 4.52
N TYR A 130 -2.56 14.53 5.63
CA TYR A 130 -2.26 15.04 6.97
C TYR A 130 -0.98 14.48 7.57
N TYR A 131 -0.58 13.27 7.16
CA TYR A 131 0.66 12.65 7.62
C TYR A 131 1.90 13.35 7.04
N ILE A 132 1.80 13.89 5.81
CA ILE A 132 2.91 14.49 5.07
C ILE A 132 2.74 16.01 4.94
N CYS A 133 1.97 16.65 5.82
CA CYS A 133 1.85 18.11 5.83
C CYS A 133 3.22 18.81 6.00
N THR A 134 4.07 18.29 6.88
CA THR A 134 5.46 18.70 7.02
C THR A 134 6.36 17.60 6.45
N PHE A 135 6.98 17.86 5.31
CA PHE A 135 7.97 16.95 4.74
C PHE A 135 9.29 17.14 5.50
N GLU A 136 9.59 16.20 6.37
CA GLU A 136 10.80 16.21 7.18
C GLU A 136 11.82 15.20 6.64
N ARG A 137 13.09 15.35 7.01
CA ARG A 137 14.16 14.42 6.62
C ARG A 137 13.85 12.96 6.97
N ILE A 138 13.20 12.72 8.13
CA ILE A 138 12.79 11.38 8.56
C ILE A 138 11.83 10.69 7.58
N ASN A 139 11.07 11.47 6.80
CA ASN A 139 10.16 10.91 5.80
C ASN A 139 10.93 10.23 4.65
N LEU A 140 12.12 10.72 4.30
CA LEU A 140 13.01 10.06 3.32
C LEU A 140 13.45 8.69 3.81
N LEU A 141 13.81 8.58 5.08
CA LEU A 141 14.16 7.30 5.69
C LEU A 141 12.95 6.36 5.74
N GLY A 142 11.76 6.88 6.05
CA GLY A 142 10.51 6.12 5.99
C GLY A 142 10.21 5.58 4.59
N LEU A 143 10.39 6.38 3.53
CA LEU A 143 10.27 5.95 2.14
C LEU A 143 11.31 4.89 1.79
N ALA A 144 12.57 5.07 2.22
CA ALA A 144 13.62 4.07 2.02
C ALA A 144 13.24 2.72 2.64
N PHE A 145 12.80 2.70 3.90
CA PHE A 145 12.35 1.45 4.54
C PHE A 145 11.13 0.82 3.86
N THR A 146 10.18 1.63 3.42
CA THR A 146 9.02 1.12 2.67
C THR A 146 9.46 0.44 1.38
N ASN A 147 10.33 1.09 0.62
CA ASN A 147 10.89 0.53 -0.61
C ASN A 147 11.76 -0.71 -0.34
N LEU A 148 12.52 -0.75 0.76
CA LEU A 148 13.25 -1.95 1.16
C LEU A 148 12.32 -3.15 1.34
N ILE A 149 11.28 -2.99 2.16
CA ILE A 149 10.31 -4.06 2.43
C ILE A 149 9.60 -4.48 1.14
N MET A 150 9.15 -3.53 0.33
CA MET A 150 8.48 -3.83 -0.94
C MET A 150 9.41 -4.54 -1.93
N GLY A 151 10.66 -4.13 -2.02
CA GLY A 151 11.66 -4.78 -2.88
C GLY A 151 11.96 -6.22 -2.46
N LEU A 152 12.12 -6.47 -1.16
CA LEU A 152 12.32 -7.82 -0.63
C LEU A 152 11.08 -8.71 -0.88
N LEU A 153 9.88 -8.19 -0.63
CA LEU A 153 8.64 -8.92 -0.90
C LEU A 153 8.47 -9.24 -2.39
N ALA A 154 8.82 -8.30 -3.28
CA ALA A 154 8.78 -8.54 -4.72
C ALA A 154 9.75 -9.65 -5.15
N GLY A 155 10.94 -9.73 -4.56
CA GLY A 155 11.90 -10.80 -4.81
C GLY A 155 11.38 -12.17 -4.36
N VAL A 156 10.82 -12.25 -3.16
CA VAL A 156 10.19 -13.48 -2.65
C VAL A 156 9.01 -13.89 -3.52
N PHE A 157 8.13 -12.92 -3.86
CA PHE A 157 6.98 -13.19 -4.74
C PHE A 157 7.42 -13.74 -6.09
N TYR A 158 8.38 -13.10 -6.76
CA TYR A 158 8.91 -13.57 -8.04
C TYR A 158 9.39 -15.01 -7.96
N ARG A 159 10.23 -15.32 -6.95
CA ARG A 159 10.77 -16.66 -6.75
C ARG A 159 9.68 -17.71 -6.55
N GLU A 160 8.73 -17.47 -5.63
CA GLU A 160 7.70 -18.45 -5.30
C GLU A 160 6.66 -18.58 -6.43
N PHE A 161 6.33 -17.48 -7.09
CA PHE A 161 5.40 -17.48 -8.22
C PHE A 161 5.98 -18.23 -9.42
N SER A 162 7.25 -17.96 -9.79
CA SER A 162 7.92 -18.68 -10.88
C SER A 162 8.06 -20.17 -10.57
N LYS A 163 8.40 -20.52 -9.32
CA LYS A 163 8.50 -21.91 -8.88
C LYS A 163 7.14 -22.63 -8.93
N PHE A 164 6.08 -21.96 -8.50
CA PHE A 164 4.72 -22.54 -8.52
C PHE A 164 4.26 -22.92 -9.93
N TYR A 165 4.61 -22.04 -10.91
CA TYR A 165 4.29 -22.27 -12.31
C TYR A 165 5.38 -23.01 -13.11
N LEU A 166 6.46 -23.47 -12.46
CA LEU A 166 7.62 -24.11 -13.09
C LEU A 166 8.23 -23.30 -14.26
N TYR A 167 8.16 -21.98 -14.12
CA TYR A 167 8.65 -21.04 -15.13
C TYR A 167 9.97 -20.40 -14.69
N TYR A 168 11.05 -20.64 -15.41
CA TYR A 168 12.40 -20.21 -15.03
C TYR A 168 13.04 -19.22 -16.01
N GLU A 169 12.31 -18.83 -17.06
CA GLU A 169 12.79 -17.84 -18.01
C GLU A 169 12.72 -16.42 -17.40
N PRO A 170 13.58 -15.49 -17.87
CA PRO A 170 13.56 -14.10 -17.41
C PRO A 170 12.21 -13.42 -17.66
N THR A 171 11.66 -12.80 -16.63
CA THR A 171 10.38 -12.06 -16.72
C THR A 171 10.50 -10.64 -16.20
N HIS A 172 9.48 -9.81 -16.47
CA HIS A 172 9.37 -8.49 -15.87
C HIS A 172 9.24 -8.54 -14.35
N LEU A 173 8.66 -9.62 -13.75
CA LEU A 173 8.62 -9.81 -12.30
C LEU A 173 10.02 -9.84 -11.68
N GLY A 174 10.98 -10.49 -12.35
CA GLY A 174 12.36 -10.59 -11.87
C GLY A 174 13.09 -9.25 -11.80
N LYS A 175 12.64 -8.25 -12.56
CA LYS A 175 13.25 -6.91 -12.60
C LYS A 175 12.71 -5.99 -11.49
N ILE A 176 11.54 -6.27 -10.90
CA ILE A 176 10.85 -5.41 -9.93
C ILE A 176 11.73 -5.15 -8.70
N HIS A 177 12.24 -6.22 -8.07
CA HIS A 177 13.03 -6.07 -6.84
C HIS A 177 14.28 -5.21 -7.05
N GLY A 178 14.95 -5.36 -8.21
CA GLY A 178 16.09 -4.52 -8.57
C GLY A 178 15.73 -3.04 -8.69
N HIS A 179 14.62 -2.70 -9.37
CA HIS A 179 14.16 -1.31 -9.50
C HIS A 179 13.81 -0.71 -8.13
N VAL A 180 13.04 -1.43 -7.32
CA VAL A 180 12.59 -0.93 -6.01
C VAL A 180 13.75 -0.79 -5.03
N LEU A 181 14.68 -1.76 -5.00
CA LEU A 181 15.84 -1.69 -4.10
C LEU A 181 16.84 -0.61 -4.54
N THR A 182 17.09 -0.46 -5.84
CA THR A 182 18.11 0.51 -6.30
C THR A 182 17.55 1.93 -6.32
N LEU A 183 16.43 2.16 -6.99
CA LEU A 183 15.87 3.50 -7.19
C LEU A 183 15.03 3.96 -5.99
N GLY A 184 14.28 3.05 -5.37
CA GLY A 184 13.48 3.36 -4.20
C GLY A 184 14.31 3.36 -2.91
N PHE A 185 14.85 2.21 -2.48
CA PHE A 185 15.54 2.12 -1.19
C PHE A 185 16.86 2.88 -1.19
N ILE A 186 17.82 2.51 -2.06
CA ILE A 186 19.16 3.14 -2.09
C ILE A 186 19.04 4.62 -2.49
N GLY A 187 18.20 4.94 -3.49
CA GLY A 187 17.95 6.32 -3.92
C GLY A 187 17.43 7.22 -2.79
N MET A 188 16.44 6.77 -2.01
CA MET A 188 15.93 7.53 -0.85
C MET A 188 16.91 7.59 0.30
N LEU A 189 17.69 6.54 0.54
CA LEU A 189 18.73 6.55 1.55
C LEU A 189 19.84 7.56 1.21
N LEU A 190 20.26 7.61 -0.05
CA LEU A 190 21.22 8.62 -0.54
C LEU A 190 20.65 10.04 -0.39
N LEU A 191 19.41 10.27 -0.76
CA LEU A 191 18.75 11.57 -0.54
C LEU A 191 18.70 11.94 0.94
N TYR A 192 18.40 10.97 1.82
CA TYR A 192 18.47 11.20 3.27
C TYR A 192 19.85 11.64 3.73
N LEU A 193 20.92 11.04 3.20
CA LEU A 193 22.31 11.41 3.53
C LEU A 193 22.67 12.79 2.97
N LEU A 194 22.38 13.04 1.69
CA LEU A 194 22.67 14.30 1.00
C LEU A 194 21.94 15.50 1.61
N THR A 195 20.76 15.30 2.18
CA THR A 195 19.97 16.39 2.78
C THR A 195 20.29 16.65 4.26
N GLY A 196 21.43 16.11 4.75
CA GLY A 196 21.83 16.18 6.17
C GLY A 196 21.93 17.62 6.71
N ASN A 197 22.43 18.54 5.92
CA ASN A 197 22.69 19.94 6.28
C ASN A 197 21.54 20.90 5.87
N MET A 198 20.47 20.37 5.26
CA MET A 198 19.35 21.20 4.77
C MET A 198 18.37 21.57 5.88
N SER A 199 17.92 22.82 5.87
CA SER A 199 16.84 23.28 6.74
C SER A 199 15.48 22.69 6.31
N ASN A 200 14.49 22.69 7.22
CA ASN A 200 13.13 22.20 6.92
C ASN A 200 12.49 22.96 5.72
N GLU A 201 12.76 24.27 5.58
CA GLU A 201 12.25 25.04 4.43
C GLU A 201 12.87 24.58 3.11
N GLN A 202 14.16 24.23 3.13
CA GLN A 202 14.86 23.69 1.96
C GLN A 202 14.34 22.30 1.59
N LEU A 203 14.10 21.45 2.59
CA LEU A 203 13.49 20.13 2.40
C LEU A 203 12.08 20.20 1.79
N GLN A 204 11.27 21.18 2.18
CA GLN A 204 9.92 21.37 1.58
C GLN A 204 9.99 21.62 0.07
N LYS A 205 11.07 22.24 -0.43
CA LYS A 205 11.26 22.45 -1.88
C LYS A 205 11.53 21.15 -2.65
N LEU A 206 12.01 20.11 -1.96
CA LEU A 206 12.25 18.77 -2.53
C LEU A 206 11.00 17.88 -2.51
N LYS A 207 9.98 18.24 -1.77
CA LYS A 207 8.75 17.44 -1.62
C LYS A 207 8.13 17.05 -2.96
N ARG A 208 7.87 18.03 -3.83
CA ARG A 208 7.22 17.79 -5.13
C ARG A 208 8.03 16.89 -6.06
N PRO A 209 9.33 17.16 -6.33
CA PRO A 209 10.11 16.31 -7.21
C PRO A 209 10.28 14.89 -6.69
N ILE A 210 10.42 14.69 -5.36
CA ILE A 210 10.49 13.36 -4.75
C ILE A 210 9.18 12.59 -4.97
N TYR A 211 8.02 13.24 -4.83
CA TYR A 211 6.75 12.59 -5.11
C TYR A 211 6.57 12.21 -6.58
N VAL A 212 7.03 13.05 -7.50
CA VAL A 212 7.02 12.72 -8.93
C VAL A 212 7.91 11.49 -9.19
N MET A 213 9.08 11.44 -8.57
CA MET A 213 10.00 10.30 -8.68
C MET A 213 9.37 9.02 -8.13
N GLU A 214 8.81 9.07 -6.90
CA GLU A 214 8.16 7.90 -6.26
C GLU A 214 6.92 7.45 -7.03
N SER A 215 6.08 8.38 -7.50
CA SER A 215 4.92 8.01 -8.31
C SER A 215 5.32 7.34 -9.63
N GLY A 216 6.41 7.80 -10.25
CA GLY A 216 6.99 7.16 -11.43
C GLY A 216 7.51 5.75 -11.13
N LEU A 217 8.18 5.56 -10.00
CA LEU A 217 8.64 4.24 -9.55
C LEU A 217 7.47 3.28 -9.32
N VAL A 218 6.46 3.70 -8.56
CA VAL A 218 5.26 2.89 -8.28
C VAL A 218 4.55 2.52 -9.58
N PHE A 219 4.36 3.48 -10.49
CA PHE A 219 3.70 3.23 -11.77
C PHE A 219 4.49 2.23 -12.63
N THR A 220 5.81 2.35 -12.69
CA THR A 220 6.70 1.40 -13.38
C THR A 220 6.58 0.00 -12.78
N VAL A 221 6.66 -0.12 -11.46
CA VAL A 221 6.59 -1.38 -10.73
C VAL A 221 5.23 -2.08 -10.93
N VAL A 222 4.13 -1.34 -10.87
CA VAL A 222 2.78 -1.89 -11.11
C VAL A 222 2.67 -2.42 -12.54
N ASN A 223 3.17 -1.69 -13.53
CA ASN A 223 3.17 -2.16 -14.91
C ASN A 223 4.05 -3.40 -15.12
N MET A 224 5.26 -3.42 -14.55
CA MET A 224 6.14 -4.60 -14.58
C MET A 224 5.48 -5.82 -13.91
N PHE A 225 4.74 -5.60 -12.83
CA PHE A 225 4.02 -6.67 -12.16
C PHE A 225 2.93 -7.26 -13.06
N VAL A 226 2.11 -6.41 -13.68
CA VAL A 226 1.05 -6.86 -14.59
C VAL A 226 1.65 -7.59 -15.81
N LEU A 227 2.69 -7.02 -16.41
CA LEU A 227 3.39 -7.64 -17.54
C LEU A 227 3.99 -9.00 -17.16
N GLY A 228 4.71 -9.07 -16.04
CA GLY A 228 5.40 -10.29 -15.66
C GLY A 228 4.46 -11.41 -15.20
N VAL A 229 3.33 -11.08 -14.57
CA VAL A 229 2.26 -12.06 -14.31
C VAL A 229 1.65 -12.55 -15.60
N HIS A 230 1.37 -11.63 -16.55
CA HIS A 230 0.81 -11.98 -17.83
C HIS A 230 1.78 -12.88 -18.65
N GLU A 231 3.09 -12.61 -18.62
CA GLU A 231 4.10 -13.44 -19.29
C GLU A 231 4.03 -14.91 -18.84
N ILE A 232 3.93 -15.15 -17.55
CA ILE A 232 3.88 -16.52 -16.99
C ILE A 232 2.52 -17.16 -17.25
N VAL A 233 1.42 -16.44 -16.99
CA VAL A 233 0.06 -17.01 -17.10
C VAL A 233 -0.34 -17.25 -18.56
N SER A 234 0.08 -16.40 -19.49
CA SER A 234 -0.26 -16.55 -20.92
C SER A 234 0.27 -17.84 -21.53
N LEU A 235 1.46 -18.28 -21.12
CA LEU A 235 2.04 -19.54 -21.59
C LEU A 235 1.26 -20.77 -21.09
N ILE A 236 0.70 -20.69 -19.88
CA ILE A 236 -0.13 -21.75 -19.34
C ILE A 236 -1.48 -21.83 -20.06
N VAL A 237 -2.10 -20.67 -20.30
CA VAL A 237 -3.36 -20.57 -21.06
C VAL A 237 -3.17 -21.09 -22.48
N GLU A 238 -2.03 -20.80 -23.12
CA GLU A 238 -1.67 -21.32 -24.45
C GLU A 238 -1.45 -22.82 -24.43
N ALA A 239 -0.77 -23.35 -23.42
CA ALA A 239 -0.54 -24.79 -23.23
C ALA A 239 -1.85 -25.58 -22.97
N LEU A 240 -2.88 -24.92 -22.41
CA LEU A 240 -4.19 -25.52 -22.14
C LEU A 240 -5.22 -25.32 -23.27
N ASP A 241 -4.81 -24.72 -24.39
CA ASP A 241 -5.68 -24.43 -25.57
C ASP A 241 -6.97 -23.64 -25.20
N MET A 242 -6.88 -22.78 -24.16
CA MET A 242 -8.00 -21.96 -23.71
C MET A 242 -8.11 -20.67 -24.53
N ASN A 243 -9.34 -20.31 -24.91
CA ASN A 243 -9.63 -19.12 -25.71
C ASN A 243 -9.14 -17.83 -25.03
N ARG A 244 -8.37 -17.04 -25.72
CA ARG A 244 -7.60 -15.90 -25.19
C ARG A 244 -8.37 -14.59 -25.30
N ASN A 245 -8.77 -14.01 -24.16
CA ASN A 245 -9.01 -12.57 -24.12
C ASN A 245 -7.64 -11.86 -24.00
N THR A 246 -7.06 -11.50 -25.16
CA THR A 246 -5.73 -10.89 -25.22
C THR A 246 -5.75 -9.47 -24.68
N ILE A 247 -5.10 -9.26 -23.54
CA ILE A 247 -4.72 -7.91 -23.10
C ILE A 247 -3.81 -7.33 -24.20
N ASN A 248 -4.08 -6.11 -24.63
CA ASN A 248 -3.27 -5.46 -25.67
C ASN A 248 -1.87 -5.14 -25.09
N MET A 249 -0.90 -5.99 -25.38
CA MET A 249 0.48 -5.89 -24.89
C MET A 249 1.17 -4.59 -25.31
N SER A 250 0.80 -4.03 -26.45
CA SER A 250 1.34 -2.75 -26.92
C SER A 250 0.96 -1.60 -26.01
N VAL A 251 -0.27 -1.61 -25.47
CA VAL A 251 -0.73 -0.61 -24.49
C VAL A 251 0.04 -0.73 -23.17
N LEU A 252 0.19 -1.95 -22.66
CA LEU A 252 0.95 -2.18 -21.41
C LEU A 252 2.42 -1.77 -21.53
N ASN A 253 3.06 -2.09 -22.66
CA ASN A 253 4.43 -1.67 -22.92
C ASN A 253 4.56 -0.14 -23.02
N GLY A 254 3.60 0.53 -23.67
CA GLY A 254 3.55 2.00 -23.72
C GLY A 254 3.37 2.63 -22.34
N MET A 255 2.50 2.05 -21.51
CA MET A 255 2.30 2.51 -20.12
C MET A 255 3.58 2.34 -19.27
N SER A 256 4.33 1.25 -19.45
CA SER A 256 5.61 1.06 -18.76
C SER A 256 6.61 2.17 -19.15
N GLY A 257 6.66 2.56 -20.43
CA GLY A 257 7.48 3.70 -20.89
C GLY A 257 7.13 5.02 -20.22
N LEU A 258 5.84 5.32 -20.02
CA LEU A 258 5.40 6.51 -19.29
C LEU A 258 5.88 6.53 -17.83
N GLY A 259 5.86 5.36 -17.16
CA GLY A 259 6.37 5.22 -15.80
C GLY A 259 7.87 5.58 -15.70
N HIS A 260 8.68 5.09 -16.63
CA HIS A 260 10.11 5.40 -16.69
C HIS A 260 10.38 6.89 -16.99
N ILE A 261 9.58 7.51 -17.88
CA ILE A 261 9.69 8.95 -18.15
C ILE A 261 9.41 9.75 -16.88
N LEU A 262 8.31 9.46 -16.19
CA LEU A 262 7.92 10.14 -14.97
C LEU A 262 8.98 9.98 -13.85
N LEU A 263 9.50 8.76 -13.70
CA LEU A 263 10.60 8.45 -12.77
C LEU A 263 11.86 9.27 -13.09
N SER A 264 12.26 9.30 -14.37
CA SER A 264 13.45 10.02 -14.82
C SER A 264 13.30 11.54 -14.62
N VAL A 265 12.15 12.09 -14.98
CA VAL A 265 11.85 13.52 -14.75
C VAL A 265 11.90 13.84 -13.25
N GLY A 266 11.28 13.03 -12.41
CA GLY A 266 11.31 13.20 -10.95
C GLY A 266 12.72 13.13 -10.38
N LEU A 267 13.51 12.16 -10.81
CA LEU A 267 14.90 11.96 -10.38
C LEU A 267 15.79 13.16 -10.77
N ILE A 268 15.77 13.54 -12.04
CA ILE A 268 16.56 14.68 -12.54
C ILE A 268 16.16 15.97 -11.81
N TRP A 269 14.87 16.22 -11.67
CA TRP A 269 14.35 17.38 -10.96
C TRP A 269 14.81 17.40 -9.49
N THR A 270 14.77 16.25 -8.82
CA THR A 270 15.23 16.12 -7.43
C THR A 270 16.73 16.45 -7.32
N LEU A 271 17.58 15.85 -8.17
CA LEU A 271 19.01 16.06 -8.15
C LEU A 271 19.40 17.51 -8.47
N VAL A 272 18.76 18.14 -9.46
CA VAL A 272 18.98 19.57 -9.79
C VAL A 272 18.61 20.47 -8.61
N LYS A 273 17.50 20.16 -7.92
CA LYS A 273 17.11 20.93 -6.72
C LYS A 273 18.09 20.73 -5.56
N VAL A 274 18.55 19.51 -5.30
CA VAL A 274 19.57 19.22 -4.27
C VAL A 274 20.85 19.99 -4.58
N PHE A 275 21.35 19.90 -5.80
CA PHE A 275 22.57 20.60 -6.24
C PHE A 275 22.46 22.12 -6.05
N ASN A 276 21.34 22.73 -6.45
CA ASN A 276 21.14 24.16 -6.30
C ASN A 276 21.06 24.62 -4.83
N ILE A 277 20.50 23.78 -3.95
CA ILE A 277 20.40 24.08 -2.53
C ILE A 277 21.79 23.96 -1.87
N GLU A 278 22.54 22.88 -2.15
CA GLU A 278 23.90 22.70 -1.62
C GLU A 278 24.83 23.84 -2.04
N LYS A 279 24.81 24.24 -3.30
CA LYS A 279 25.58 25.39 -3.79
C LYS A 279 25.30 26.68 -3.01
N LEU A 280 24.05 26.90 -2.59
CA LEU A 280 23.67 28.06 -1.77
C LEU A 280 24.12 27.96 -0.31
N ILE A 281 24.35 26.75 0.19
CA ILE A 281 24.87 26.50 1.55
C ILE A 281 26.38 26.77 1.57
N GLU A 282 27.12 26.29 0.56
CA GLU A 282 28.58 26.48 0.46
C GLU A 282 29.01 27.94 0.24
N THR A 283 28.10 28.77 -0.32
CA THR A 283 28.39 30.18 -0.59
C THR A 283 28.09 31.12 0.58
N LYS A 284 27.59 30.61 1.68
CA LYS A 284 27.33 31.33 2.95
C LYS A 284 28.37 31.01 4.00
#